data_bf0c914b573b1cc1e28345f16272c7ec
#
_entry.id   bf0c914b573b1cc1e28345f16272c7ec
#
_cell.length_a   1.000
_cell.length_b   1.000
_cell.length_c   1.000
_cell.angle_alpha   90.00
_cell.angle_beta   90.00
_cell.angle_gamma   90.00
#
_symmetry.space_group_name_H-M   'P 1'
#
loop_
_entity.id
_entity.type
_entity.pdbx_description
1 polymer ?
#
loop_
_entity_poly.entity_id
_entity_poly.type
_entity_poly.pdbx_seq_one_letter_code
_entity_poly.pdbx_strand_id
1 'polypeptide(L)'
;MKLLKKGDKGPDVVTLQQKLKIAADGIFGPQTEKTVIRFQLHRGLKPDGIVGNKTWGELIMSTNVSIVEAIDEDTDVNGQYFTTPYNQTIHRHYLGTSEYLAKPLPIEYCFLHHTAGRENPYKVVDHWDRDSRGRVATEFVVGGQSHRTGDDEYDGVVVQAFPETGYGWHLGKTGSGKMNRSSLGIEICSAGWLEEWMGGDVANPDTQYRTYFNSIVAKDQVIKLDQPFRGKQYYHKYSDAQIEAVKLLLEYIAERDNIDMRLGLQQWIKKMGPAKAFGFQEDAYYGKVRGLLSHTNVRRDKSDVYPDERLVEVILNL
;
A
#
# COMPACT_ATOMS: atom_id res chain seq x y z
N MET A 1 -28.41 -3.92 -22.71
CA MET A 1 -27.89 -2.73 -22.05
C MET A 1 -26.54 -2.37 -22.66
N LYS A 2 -26.17 -1.09 -22.63
CA LYS A 2 -24.94 -0.60 -23.24
C LYS A 2 -23.72 -1.06 -22.45
N LEU A 3 -22.64 -1.40 -23.13
CA LEU A 3 -21.34 -1.60 -22.52
C LEU A 3 -20.86 -0.25 -21.96
N LEU A 4 -20.46 -0.21 -20.67
CA LEU A 4 -19.97 0.99 -20.00
C LEU A 4 -18.58 0.75 -19.44
N LYS A 5 -17.75 1.78 -19.47
CA LYS A 5 -16.38 1.79 -18.95
C LYS A 5 -15.96 3.21 -18.55
N LYS A 6 -14.83 3.35 -17.88
CA LYS A 6 -14.23 4.64 -17.52
C LYS A 6 -14.18 5.59 -18.73
N GLY A 7 -14.62 6.82 -18.50
CA GLY A 7 -14.74 7.88 -19.51
C GLY A 7 -16.13 8.01 -20.12
N ASP A 8 -17.02 7.00 -19.99
CA ASP A 8 -18.40 7.11 -20.46
C ASP A 8 -19.21 8.08 -19.63
N LYS A 9 -20.24 8.71 -20.26
CA LYS A 9 -21.14 9.67 -19.63
C LYS A 9 -22.57 9.46 -20.12
N GLY A 10 -23.54 9.87 -19.29
CA GLY A 10 -24.94 9.96 -19.67
C GLY A 10 -25.88 9.06 -18.86
N PRO A 11 -27.13 8.88 -19.31
CA PRO A 11 -28.21 8.23 -18.56
C PRO A 11 -27.91 6.77 -18.16
N ASP A 12 -27.21 6.03 -19.00
CA ASP A 12 -26.84 4.64 -18.69
C ASP A 12 -25.85 4.57 -17.55
N VAL A 13 -24.96 5.59 -17.40
CA VAL A 13 -24.04 5.71 -16.27
C VAL A 13 -24.79 6.08 -15.00
N VAL A 14 -25.76 7.00 -15.09
CA VAL A 14 -26.67 7.34 -13.95
C VAL A 14 -27.38 6.07 -13.46
N THR A 15 -27.91 5.28 -14.39
CA THR A 15 -28.60 4.02 -14.06
C THR A 15 -27.65 3.02 -13.38
N LEU A 16 -26.44 2.91 -13.87
CA LEU A 16 -25.39 2.08 -13.25
C LEU A 16 -25.09 2.54 -11.81
N GLN A 17 -24.80 3.83 -11.64
CA GLN A 17 -24.48 4.43 -10.36
C GLN A 17 -25.61 4.28 -9.33
N GLN A 18 -26.86 4.47 -9.76
CA GLN A 18 -28.03 4.21 -8.93
C GLN A 18 -28.13 2.75 -8.48
N LYS A 19 -27.85 1.81 -9.40
CA LYS A 19 -27.84 0.37 -9.06
C LYS A 19 -26.69 0.01 -8.12
N LEU A 20 -25.54 0.67 -8.27
CA LEU A 20 -24.41 0.55 -7.37
C LEU A 20 -24.56 1.35 -6.07
N LYS A 21 -25.67 2.14 -5.94
CA LYS A 21 -25.96 3.01 -4.79
C LYS A 21 -24.85 4.02 -4.45
N ILE A 22 -24.20 4.54 -5.46
CA ILE A 22 -23.23 5.64 -5.35
C ILE A 22 -23.81 6.94 -5.92
N ALA A 23 -23.12 8.07 -5.72
CA ALA A 23 -23.52 9.35 -6.29
C ALA A 23 -23.71 9.22 -7.81
N ALA A 24 -24.94 9.53 -8.29
CA ALA A 24 -25.34 9.33 -9.68
C ALA A 24 -25.16 10.62 -10.49
N ASP A 25 -23.88 11.00 -10.69
CA ASP A 25 -23.48 12.20 -11.44
C ASP A 25 -23.48 12.00 -12.97
N GLY A 26 -23.68 10.77 -13.42
CA GLY A 26 -23.69 10.42 -14.83
C GLY A 26 -22.31 10.39 -15.49
N ILE A 27 -21.24 10.38 -14.72
CA ILE A 27 -19.86 10.32 -15.21
C ILE A 27 -19.21 9.01 -14.70
N PHE A 28 -18.81 8.15 -15.63
CA PHE A 28 -18.04 6.95 -15.28
C PHE A 28 -16.60 7.36 -14.98
N GLY A 29 -16.39 7.93 -13.80
CA GLY A 29 -15.10 8.35 -13.29
C GLY A 29 -14.38 7.22 -12.52
N PRO A 30 -13.21 7.52 -11.92
CA PRO A 30 -12.43 6.56 -11.13
C PRO A 30 -13.24 5.91 -9.99
N GLN A 31 -14.09 6.69 -9.32
CA GLN A 31 -14.96 6.19 -8.24
C GLN A 31 -15.97 5.17 -8.76
N THR A 32 -16.62 5.44 -9.91
CA THR A 32 -17.56 4.50 -10.52
C THR A 32 -16.86 3.23 -10.96
N GLU A 33 -15.69 3.34 -11.59
CA GLU A 33 -14.87 2.19 -12.00
C GLU A 33 -14.48 1.33 -10.80
N LYS A 34 -13.95 1.93 -9.73
CA LYS A 34 -13.60 1.24 -8.49
C LYS A 34 -14.79 0.47 -7.91
N THR A 35 -15.98 1.06 -7.92
CA THR A 35 -17.20 0.41 -7.43
C THR A 35 -17.64 -0.73 -8.35
N VAL A 36 -17.50 -0.58 -9.67
CA VAL A 36 -17.78 -1.66 -10.64
C VAL A 36 -16.83 -2.84 -10.42
N ILE A 37 -15.53 -2.60 -10.28
CA ILE A 37 -14.53 -3.64 -10.00
C ILE A 37 -14.89 -4.39 -8.71
N ARG A 38 -15.23 -3.67 -7.64
CA ARG A 38 -15.69 -4.27 -6.38
C ARG A 38 -16.93 -5.14 -6.57
N PHE A 39 -17.92 -4.63 -7.29
CA PHE A 39 -19.14 -5.40 -7.59
C PHE A 39 -18.82 -6.67 -8.38
N GLN A 40 -17.94 -6.58 -9.40
CA GLN A 40 -17.52 -7.73 -10.20
C GLN A 40 -16.80 -8.78 -9.35
N LEU A 41 -15.87 -8.36 -8.49
CA LEU A 41 -15.19 -9.24 -7.53
C LEU A 41 -16.21 -9.97 -6.65
N HIS A 42 -17.14 -9.20 -6.06
CA HIS A 42 -18.16 -9.75 -5.16
C HIS A 42 -19.08 -10.76 -5.85
N ARG A 43 -19.27 -10.65 -7.17
CA ARG A 43 -20.11 -11.56 -7.95
C ARG A 43 -19.33 -12.66 -8.69
N GLY A 44 -18.04 -12.84 -8.37
CA GLY A 44 -17.20 -13.83 -9.05
C GLY A 44 -17.03 -13.55 -10.54
N LEU A 45 -17.22 -12.30 -10.97
CA LEU A 45 -16.97 -11.86 -12.33
C LEU A 45 -15.51 -11.44 -12.49
N LYS A 46 -15.04 -11.37 -13.74
CA LYS A 46 -13.75 -10.76 -14.04
C LYS A 46 -13.77 -9.30 -13.61
N PRO A 47 -12.87 -8.85 -12.70
CA PRO A 47 -12.86 -7.49 -12.17
C PRO A 47 -12.11 -6.52 -13.08
N ASP A 48 -12.66 -6.29 -14.28
CA ASP A 48 -12.04 -5.47 -15.32
C ASP A 48 -12.59 -4.03 -15.39
N GLY A 49 -13.51 -3.67 -14.50
CA GLY A 49 -14.12 -2.35 -14.47
C GLY A 49 -15.07 -2.08 -15.66
N ILE A 50 -15.33 -3.07 -16.50
CA ILE A 50 -16.18 -2.94 -17.69
C ILE A 50 -17.55 -3.56 -17.44
N VAL A 51 -18.60 -2.75 -17.55
CA VAL A 51 -19.98 -3.20 -17.33
C VAL A 51 -20.55 -3.76 -18.62
N GLY A 52 -20.25 -5.02 -18.90
CA GLY A 52 -20.80 -5.81 -20.00
C GLY A 52 -22.07 -6.57 -19.60
N ASN A 53 -22.55 -7.45 -20.49
CA ASN A 53 -23.81 -8.19 -20.28
C ASN A 53 -23.82 -9.03 -19.00
N LYS A 54 -22.69 -9.62 -18.61
CA LYS A 54 -22.59 -10.42 -17.37
C LYS A 54 -22.73 -9.51 -16.14
N THR A 55 -22.02 -8.39 -16.11
CA THR A 55 -22.07 -7.41 -15.01
C THR A 55 -23.46 -6.80 -14.88
N TRP A 56 -24.10 -6.43 -16.01
CA TRP A 56 -25.48 -5.97 -16.00
C TRP A 56 -26.48 -7.03 -15.53
N GLY A 57 -26.28 -8.28 -15.93
CA GLY A 57 -27.11 -9.41 -15.50
C GLY A 57 -27.12 -9.52 -13.96
N GLU A 58 -25.96 -9.51 -13.35
CA GLU A 58 -25.82 -9.55 -11.88
C GLU A 58 -26.41 -8.31 -11.19
N LEU A 59 -26.21 -7.11 -11.76
CA LEU A 59 -26.80 -5.85 -11.26
C LEU A 59 -28.33 -5.84 -11.31
N ILE A 60 -28.95 -6.58 -12.23
CA ILE A 60 -30.42 -6.67 -12.37
C ILE A 60 -31.00 -7.76 -11.45
N MET A 61 -30.30 -8.90 -11.33
CA MET A 61 -30.74 -9.99 -10.46
C MET A 61 -30.68 -9.62 -8.97
N SER A 62 -29.85 -8.63 -8.61
CA SER A 62 -29.68 -8.15 -7.21
C SER A 62 -30.77 -7.16 -6.75
N THR A 63 -31.99 -7.20 -7.31
CA THR A 63 -33.08 -6.26 -6.95
C THR A 63 -33.59 -6.39 -5.51
N ASN A 64 -33.12 -7.32 -4.70
CA ASN A 64 -33.58 -7.56 -3.33
C ASN A 64 -32.46 -7.54 -2.25
N VAL A 65 -31.24 -7.17 -2.59
CA VAL A 65 -30.18 -7.01 -1.59
C VAL A 65 -29.64 -5.60 -1.71
N SER A 66 -29.73 -4.85 -0.63
CA SER A 66 -29.10 -3.54 -0.50
C SER A 66 -27.58 -3.71 -0.61
N ILE A 67 -27.02 -3.40 -1.78
CA ILE A 67 -25.56 -3.53 -2.01
C ILE A 67 -24.78 -2.62 -1.06
N VAL A 68 -25.35 -1.49 -0.64
CA VAL A 68 -24.72 -0.58 0.33
C VAL A 68 -24.80 -1.14 1.75
N GLU A 69 -25.91 -1.80 2.12
CA GLU A 69 -26.01 -2.49 3.42
C GLU A 69 -25.21 -3.80 3.46
N ALA A 70 -25.03 -4.48 2.29
CA ALA A 70 -24.16 -5.65 2.18
C ALA A 70 -22.66 -5.30 2.01
N ILE A 71 -22.34 -4.01 1.81
CA ILE A 71 -20.95 -3.51 1.80
C ILE A 71 -20.55 -3.04 3.20
N ASP A 72 -21.48 -2.70 4.07
CA ASP A 72 -21.25 -2.33 5.47
C ASP A 72 -21.26 -3.53 6.44
N GLU A 73 -21.76 -4.68 6.05
CA GLU A 73 -21.62 -5.93 6.81
C GLU A 73 -20.59 -6.84 6.11
N ASP A 74 -19.38 -6.57 6.33
CA ASP A 74 -18.16 -7.29 6.59
C ASP A 74 -18.21 -8.83 6.47
N THR A 75 -18.70 -9.37 5.34
CA THR A 75 -18.44 -10.76 5.02
C THR A 75 -18.25 -10.98 3.54
N ASP A 76 -16.98 -10.96 3.14
CA ASP A 76 -16.52 -11.71 1.98
C ASP A 76 -16.93 -13.17 2.11
N VAL A 77 -17.90 -13.60 1.30
CA VAL A 77 -18.45 -14.96 1.29
C VAL A 77 -17.37 -16.03 1.06
N ASN A 78 -16.17 -15.64 0.59
CA ASN A 78 -15.00 -16.48 0.33
C ASN A 78 -13.78 -16.15 1.20
N GLY A 79 -13.87 -15.19 2.13
CA GLY A 79 -12.75 -14.78 2.98
C GLY A 79 -11.59 -14.08 2.27
N GLN A 80 -11.81 -13.49 1.08
CA GLN A 80 -10.74 -12.90 0.28
C GLN A 80 -10.42 -11.43 0.64
N TYR A 81 -11.32 -10.72 1.30
CA TYR A 81 -11.09 -9.36 1.79
C TYR A 81 -11.95 -9.07 3.02
N PHE A 82 -11.62 -8.01 3.74
CA PHE A 82 -12.43 -7.44 4.81
C PHE A 82 -12.27 -5.93 4.83
N THR A 83 -13.21 -5.23 5.45
CA THR A 83 -13.13 -3.78 5.64
C THR A 83 -12.88 -3.50 7.12
N THR A 84 -11.88 -2.66 7.41
CA THR A 84 -11.57 -2.26 8.78
C THR A 84 -12.60 -1.25 9.30
N PRO A 85 -12.69 -1.02 10.63
CA PRO A 85 -13.52 0.04 11.22
C PRO A 85 -13.21 1.44 10.66
N TYR A 86 -12.02 1.62 10.08
CA TYR A 86 -11.57 2.85 9.44
C TYR A 86 -11.89 2.92 7.94
N ASN A 87 -12.79 2.06 7.45
CA ASN A 87 -13.22 2.00 6.05
C ASN A 87 -12.11 1.67 5.05
N GLN A 88 -11.05 0.99 5.48
CA GLN A 88 -10.01 0.46 4.61
C GLN A 88 -10.35 -0.98 4.22
N THR A 89 -10.52 -1.23 2.91
CA THR A 89 -10.64 -2.60 2.40
C THR A 89 -9.26 -3.25 2.30
N ILE A 90 -9.11 -4.42 2.90
CA ILE A 90 -7.89 -5.21 2.91
C ILE A 90 -8.16 -6.52 2.18
N HIS A 91 -7.38 -6.81 1.14
CA HIS A 91 -7.45 -8.06 0.39
C HIS A 91 -6.55 -9.11 1.03
N ARG A 92 -7.09 -10.31 1.28
CA ARG A 92 -6.29 -11.46 1.74
C ARG A 92 -5.67 -12.15 0.54
N HIS A 93 -4.36 -12.08 0.44
CA HIS A 93 -3.58 -12.81 -0.55
C HIS A 93 -2.41 -13.48 0.17
N TYR A 94 -2.72 -14.60 0.82
CA TYR A 94 -1.82 -15.22 1.76
C TYR A 94 -0.72 -16.03 1.07
N LEU A 95 0.46 -15.91 1.63
CA LEU A 95 1.59 -16.78 1.39
C LEU A 95 1.24 -18.23 1.73
N GLY A 96 1.95 -19.17 1.13
CA GLY A 96 1.91 -20.56 1.56
C GLY A 96 2.24 -20.69 3.06
N THR A 97 1.64 -21.66 3.74
CA THR A 97 1.76 -21.81 5.20
C THR A 97 3.19 -22.10 5.68
N SER A 98 4.09 -22.50 4.78
CA SER A 98 5.53 -22.63 5.04
C SER A 98 6.28 -21.29 5.06
N GLU A 99 5.72 -20.24 4.48
CA GLU A 99 6.39 -18.97 4.23
C GLU A 99 6.16 -17.90 5.30
N TYR A 100 5.43 -18.23 6.36
CA TYR A 100 5.33 -17.43 7.56
C TYR A 100 5.35 -18.29 8.81
N LEU A 101 5.49 -17.68 9.97
CA LEU A 101 5.58 -18.35 11.27
C LEU A 101 4.42 -17.95 12.17
N ALA A 102 4.02 -18.82 13.10
CA ALA A 102 3.06 -18.44 14.13
C ALA A 102 3.65 -17.36 15.03
N LYS A 103 2.87 -16.33 15.32
CA LYS A 103 3.26 -15.17 16.15
C LYS A 103 3.49 -15.61 17.61
N PRO A 104 4.71 -15.57 18.13
CA PRO A 104 5.02 -16.08 19.46
C PRO A 104 4.88 -15.04 20.57
N LEU A 105 4.78 -13.74 20.21
CA LEU A 105 4.81 -12.62 21.12
C LEU A 105 3.77 -11.57 20.73
N PRO A 106 3.27 -10.78 21.67
CA PRO A 106 2.49 -9.59 21.36
C PRO A 106 3.29 -8.65 20.45
N ILE A 107 2.59 -7.92 19.59
CA ILE A 107 3.22 -6.90 18.73
C ILE A 107 3.52 -5.67 19.57
N GLU A 108 4.76 -5.21 19.48
CA GLU A 108 5.27 -4.01 20.15
C GLU A 108 5.74 -2.94 19.18
N TYR A 109 5.95 -3.32 17.90
CA TYR A 109 6.52 -2.45 16.86
C TYR A 109 5.73 -2.57 15.56
N CYS A 110 5.49 -1.44 14.91
CA CYS A 110 5.04 -1.34 13.53
C CYS A 110 6.16 -0.71 12.70
N PHE A 111 6.51 -1.33 11.57
CA PHE A 111 7.58 -0.85 10.70
C PHE A 111 7.06 -0.45 9.33
N LEU A 112 7.46 0.73 8.88
CA LEU A 112 7.26 1.16 7.49
C LEU A 112 8.44 0.73 6.63
N HIS A 113 8.11 0.14 5.48
CA HIS A 113 9.02 -0.25 4.42
C HIS A 113 8.56 0.28 3.07
N HIS A 114 9.43 0.27 2.06
CA HIS A 114 9.00 0.31 0.68
C HIS A 114 9.70 -0.78 -0.14
N THR A 115 8.99 -1.29 -1.14
CA THR A 115 9.38 -2.51 -1.86
C THR A 115 10.69 -2.37 -2.65
N ALA A 116 11.12 -1.15 -2.96
CA ALA A 116 12.11 -0.90 -4.02
C ALA A 116 11.76 -1.69 -5.30
N GLY A 117 10.47 -1.73 -5.66
CA GLY A 117 9.90 -2.57 -6.69
C GLY A 117 8.81 -1.87 -7.49
N ARG A 118 7.87 -2.66 -7.99
CA ARG A 118 6.77 -2.20 -8.82
C ARG A 118 5.49 -2.00 -8.02
N GLU A 119 4.46 -1.49 -8.68
CA GLU A 119 3.19 -1.00 -8.15
C GLU A 119 2.23 -2.09 -7.64
N ASN A 120 2.35 -3.33 -8.13
CA ASN A 120 1.36 -4.39 -7.88
C ASN A 120 1.62 -5.14 -6.56
N PRO A 121 0.76 -4.99 -5.52
CA PRO A 121 0.99 -5.58 -4.20
C PRO A 121 0.84 -7.11 -4.19
N TYR A 122 0.00 -7.67 -5.07
CA TYR A 122 -0.15 -9.14 -5.18
C TYR A 122 1.14 -9.78 -5.68
N LYS A 123 1.80 -9.16 -6.68
CA LYS A 123 3.07 -9.67 -7.21
C LYS A 123 4.21 -9.56 -6.19
N VAL A 124 4.14 -8.63 -5.24
CA VAL A 124 5.08 -8.58 -4.13
C VAL A 124 4.94 -9.82 -3.25
N VAL A 125 3.70 -10.16 -2.86
CA VAL A 125 3.43 -11.37 -2.07
C VAL A 125 3.79 -12.63 -2.85
N ASP A 126 3.42 -12.75 -4.14
CA ASP A 126 3.80 -13.87 -5.01
C ASP A 126 5.32 -14.03 -5.15
N HIS A 127 6.08 -12.92 -5.07
CA HIS A 127 7.53 -12.97 -5.10
C HIS A 127 8.09 -13.54 -3.78
N TRP A 128 7.55 -13.11 -2.65
CA TRP A 128 7.95 -13.65 -1.34
C TRP A 128 7.63 -15.14 -1.21
N ASP A 129 6.50 -15.59 -1.74
CA ASP A 129 6.09 -17.00 -1.72
C ASP A 129 7.08 -17.93 -2.46
N ARG A 130 7.90 -17.36 -3.35
CA ARG A 130 8.92 -18.06 -4.13
C ARG A 130 10.35 -17.68 -3.74
N ASP A 131 10.53 -16.84 -2.70
CA ASP A 131 11.85 -16.39 -2.30
C ASP A 131 12.63 -17.52 -1.59
N SER A 132 13.75 -17.92 -2.17
CA SER A 132 14.59 -18.99 -1.62
C SER A 132 15.19 -18.70 -0.25
N ARG A 133 15.17 -17.42 0.19
CA ARG A 133 15.56 -17.03 1.56
C ARG A 133 14.53 -17.50 2.60
N GLY A 134 13.28 -17.75 2.17
CA GLY A 134 12.16 -18.22 2.97
C GLY A 134 11.66 -17.22 4.01
N ARG A 135 10.34 -17.17 4.18
CA ARG A 135 9.66 -16.43 5.26
C ARG A 135 9.98 -14.94 5.35
N VAL A 136 10.39 -14.34 4.22
CA VAL A 136 10.67 -12.90 4.12
C VAL A 136 9.39 -12.21 3.68
N ALA A 137 8.70 -11.54 4.60
CA ALA A 137 7.47 -10.81 4.31
C ALA A 137 7.13 -9.79 5.39
N THR A 138 6.40 -8.74 5.01
CA THR A 138 5.60 -7.89 5.90
C THR A 138 4.15 -8.36 5.94
N GLU A 139 3.38 -7.97 6.96
CA GLU A 139 1.97 -8.35 7.05
C GLU A 139 1.13 -7.67 5.97
N PHE A 140 1.39 -6.39 5.71
CA PHE A 140 0.64 -5.61 4.73
C PHE A 140 1.51 -5.08 3.60
N VAL A 141 0.91 -5.02 2.41
CA VAL A 141 1.50 -4.42 1.21
C VAL A 141 0.49 -3.42 0.63
N VAL A 142 0.92 -2.18 0.43
CA VAL A 142 0.11 -1.11 -0.15
C VAL A 142 0.54 -0.88 -1.60
N GLY A 143 -0.34 -1.18 -2.53
CA GLY A 143 -0.14 -0.97 -3.96
C GLY A 143 0.00 0.52 -4.31
N GLY A 144 0.63 0.80 -5.43
CA GLY A 144 0.91 2.18 -5.86
C GLY A 144 0.63 2.41 -7.33
N GLN A 145 1.03 3.58 -7.80
CA GLN A 145 1.02 3.93 -9.22
C GLN A 145 2.23 3.33 -9.94
N SER A 146 2.06 3.05 -11.23
CA SER A 146 3.16 2.61 -12.06
C SER A 146 4.22 3.70 -12.20
N HIS A 147 5.46 3.41 -11.81
CA HIS A 147 6.58 4.34 -11.96
C HIS A 147 6.84 4.74 -13.42
N ARG A 148 6.37 3.94 -14.41
CA ARG A 148 6.60 4.18 -15.84
C ARG A 148 5.51 5.02 -16.49
N THR A 149 4.26 4.85 -16.09
CA THR A 149 3.08 5.38 -16.78
C THR A 149 2.15 6.18 -15.89
N GLY A 150 2.32 6.11 -14.57
CA GLY A 150 1.37 6.67 -13.62
C GLY A 150 0.04 5.91 -13.55
N ASP A 151 -0.05 4.71 -14.19
CA ASP A 151 -1.24 3.88 -14.11
C ASP A 151 -1.59 3.54 -12.67
N ASP A 152 -2.87 3.64 -12.32
CA ASP A 152 -3.40 3.60 -10.95
C ASP A 152 -4.19 2.31 -10.63
N GLU A 153 -4.05 1.25 -11.43
CA GLU A 153 -4.77 -0.03 -11.26
C GLU A 153 -4.67 -0.58 -9.83
N TYR A 154 -3.49 -0.44 -9.21
CA TYR A 154 -3.21 -0.95 -7.86
C TYR A 154 -3.08 0.13 -6.81
N ASP A 155 -3.32 1.38 -7.17
CA ASP A 155 -3.06 2.52 -6.29
C ASP A 155 -3.94 2.50 -5.03
N GLY A 156 -3.31 2.49 -3.86
CA GLY A 156 -3.98 2.40 -2.56
C GLY A 156 -4.63 1.04 -2.25
N VAL A 157 -4.45 0.02 -3.10
CA VAL A 157 -4.90 -1.35 -2.82
C VAL A 157 -4.07 -1.94 -1.69
N VAL A 158 -4.73 -2.39 -0.62
CA VAL A 158 -4.06 -3.02 0.52
C VAL A 158 -4.21 -4.53 0.45
N VAL A 159 -3.09 -5.23 0.55
CA VAL A 159 -3.03 -6.69 0.58
C VAL A 159 -2.44 -7.15 1.91
N GLN A 160 -3.08 -8.12 2.57
CA GLN A 160 -2.55 -8.84 3.72
C GLN A 160 -1.89 -10.13 3.25
N ALA A 161 -0.61 -10.31 3.56
CA ALA A 161 0.21 -11.43 3.08
C ALA A 161 0.13 -12.70 3.95
N PHE A 162 -0.31 -12.59 5.19
CA PHE A 162 -0.53 -13.72 6.11
C PHE A 162 -1.51 -13.30 7.22
N PRO A 163 -2.15 -14.28 7.91
CA PRO A 163 -3.08 -13.96 8.99
C PRO A 163 -2.43 -13.17 10.13
N GLU A 164 -3.23 -12.41 10.87
CA GLU A 164 -2.77 -11.63 12.04
C GLU A 164 -2.05 -12.46 13.11
N THR A 165 -2.27 -13.77 13.13
CA THR A 165 -1.58 -14.74 13.99
C THR A 165 -0.20 -15.15 13.49
N GLY A 166 0.20 -14.64 12.31
CA GLY A 166 1.47 -14.92 11.66
C GLY A 166 2.51 -13.80 11.82
N TYR A 167 3.77 -14.10 11.50
CA TYR A 167 4.81 -13.11 11.25
C TYR A 167 5.81 -13.60 10.20
N GLY A 168 6.42 -12.66 9.47
CA GLY A 168 7.53 -12.90 8.56
C GLY A 168 8.80 -12.18 9.02
N TRP A 169 9.93 -12.56 8.43
CA TRP A 169 11.19 -11.85 8.65
C TRP A 169 11.26 -10.63 7.73
N HIS A 170 11.15 -9.43 8.28
CA HIS A 170 11.17 -8.21 7.47
C HIS A 170 12.26 -7.19 7.85
N LEU A 171 12.94 -7.38 9.00
CA LEU A 171 13.97 -6.45 9.47
C LEU A 171 15.39 -6.95 9.20
N GLY A 172 15.54 -8.24 8.87
CA GLY A 172 16.83 -8.88 8.86
C GLY A 172 17.47 -8.90 10.25
N LYS A 173 18.81 -8.76 10.32
CA LYS A 173 19.54 -8.80 11.59
C LYS A 173 19.50 -7.43 12.27
N THR A 174 18.97 -7.37 13.50
CA THR A 174 18.98 -6.21 14.39
C THR A 174 19.72 -6.55 15.69
N GLY A 175 19.94 -5.55 16.55
CA GLY A 175 20.53 -5.76 17.87
C GLY A 175 19.57 -6.43 18.86
N SER A 176 18.29 -6.51 18.54
CA SER A 176 17.25 -7.16 19.35
C SER A 176 16.87 -8.51 18.79
N GLY A 177 17.09 -9.59 19.53
CA GLY A 177 16.66 -10.94 19.14
C GLY A 177 15.13 -11.16 19.17
N LYS A 178 14.35 -10.19 19.67
CA LYS A 178 12.88 -10.27 19.77
C LYS A 178 12.17 -9.51 18.64
N MET A 179 12.78 -8.47 18.07
CA MET A 179 12.11 -7.45 17.26
C MET A 179 11.31 -8.02 16.10
N ASN A 180 11.89 -8.89 15.25
CA ASN A 180 11.14 -9.51 14.16
C ASN A 180 9.91 -10.33 14.65
N ARG A 181 9.97 -10.90 15.85
CA ARG A 181 8.90 -11.75 16.40
C ARG A 181 7.81 -10.98 17.14
N SER A 182 8.05 -9.71 17.43
CA SER A 182 7.13 -8.78 18.09
C SER A 182 6.83 -7.56 17.24
N SER A 183 7.04 -7.66 15.93
CA SER A 183 6.75 -6.58 14.98
C SER A 183 5.89 -7.06 13.83
N LEU A 184 5.21 -6.10 13.22
CA LEU A 184 4.62 -6.22 11.91
C LEU A 184 5.19 -5.15 10.99
N GLY A 185 5.07 -5.33 9.69
CA GLY A 185 5.52 -4.38 8.68
C GLY A 185 4.42 -4.01 7.71
N ILE A 186 4.49 -2.77 7.22
CA ILE A 186 3.73 -2.27 6.08
C ILE A 186 4.73 -1.98 4.96
N GLU A 187 4.57 -2.63 3.82
CA GLU A 187 5.38 -2.45 2.62
C GLU A 187 4.66 -1.53 1.64
N ILE A 188 5.21 -0.37 1.32
CA ILE A 188 4.64 0.57 0.34
C ILE A 188 5.26 0.27 -1.03
N CYS A 189 4.45 -0.07 -2.04
CA CYS A 189 4.93 -0.30 -3.39
C CYS A 189 5.52 0.98 -3.99
N SER A 190 6.83 1.02 -4.13
CA SER A 190 7.57 2.13 -4.72
C SER A 190 8.91 1.64 -5.25
N ALA A 191 9.36 2.21 -6.36
CA ALA A 191 10.70 1.93 -6.90
C ALA A 191 11.84 2.43 -6.00
N GLY A 192 11.52 3.21 -4.95
CA GLY A 192 12.49 3.77 -4.03
C GLY A 192 13.27 4.94 -4.63
N TRP A 193 14.58 5.01 -4.33
CA TRP A 193 15.44 6.08 -4.81
C TRP A 193 15.70 5.98 -6.32
N LEU A 194 15.91 7.13 -6.93
CA LEU A 194 16.13 7.29 -8.36
C LEU A 194 17.47 7.96 -8.63
N GLU A 195 18.05 7.65 -9.77
CA GLU A 195 19.23 8.31 -10.30
C GLU A 195 18.86 9.22 -11.48
N GLU A 196 19.43 10.41 -11.49
CA GLU A 196 19.43 11.24 -12.69
C GLU A 196 20.27 10.57 -13.77
N TRP A 197 19.69 10.39 -14.92
CA TRP A 197 20.38 9.83 -16.06
C TRP A 197 20.41 10.85 -17.20
N MET A 198 21.61 11.35 -17.45
CA MET A 198 21.93 12.31 -18.50
C MET A 198 22.40 11.55 -19.72
N GLY A 199 21.57 10.70 -20.27
CA GLY A 199 22.21 9.93 -21.24
C GLY A 199 21.48 9.36 -22.41
N GLY A 200 22.15 9.38 -23.49
CA GLY A 200 22.03 8.47 -24.60
C GLY A 200 21.45 9.03 -25.87
N ASP A 201 20.60 10.00 -25.84
CA ASP A 201 20.16 10.68 -27.05
C ASP A 201 20.50 12.17 -26.96
N VAL A 202 21.50 12.61 -27.72
CA VAL A 202 21.90 14.01 -27.84
C VAL A 202 20.74 14.88 -28.35
N ALA A 203 19.71 14.26 -28.93
CA ALA A 203 18.53 14.94 -29.43
C ALA A 203 17.46 15.18 -28.35
N ASN A 204 17.58 14.59 -27.16
CA ASN A 204 16.61 14.81 -26.08
C ASN A 204 17.35 15.19 -24.76
N PRO A 205 17.61 16.49 -24.56
CA PRO A 205 18.37 17.00 -23.41
C PRO A 205 17.60 16.96 -22.10
N ASP A 206 16.39 16.41 -22.06
CA ASP A 206 15.58 16.30 -20.85
C ASP A 206 16.20 15.28 -19.88
N THR A 207 16.49 15.71 -18.66
CA THR A 207 16.91 14.84 -17.58
C THR A 207 15.88 13.71 -17.39
N GLN A 208 16.35 12.47 -17.46
CA GLN A 208 15.57 11.28 -17.18
C GLN A 208 15.92 10.78 -15.78
N TYR A 209 14.98 10.07 -15.16
CA TYR A 209 15.18 9.41 -13.89
C TYR A 209 15.06 7.91 -14.06
N ARG A 210 15.93 7.16 -13.42
CA ARG A 210 15.94 5.70 -13.47
C ARG A 210 15.93 5.09 -12.09
N THR A 211 15.23 3.96 -11.99
CA THR A 211 15.28 3.09 -10.83
C THR A 211 16.63 2.35 -10.77
N TYR A 212 16.96 1.80 -9.61
CA TYR A 212 18.18 0.96 -9.46
C TYR A 212 18.12 -0.30 -10.34
N PHE A 213 16.95 -0.76 -10.77
CA PHE A 213 16.77 -1.86 -11.74
C PHE A 213 16.66 -1.36 -13.19
N ASN A 214 17.19 -0.18 -13.46
CA ASN A 214 17.35 0.43 -14.79
C ASN A 214 16.05 0.66 -15.59
N SER A 215 14.92 0.95 -14.91
CA SER A 215 13.67 1.34 -15.56
C SER A 215 13.54 2.87 -15.57
N ILE A 216 13.12 3.44 -16.70
CA ILE A 216 12.80 4.87 -16.80
C ILE A 216 11.53 5.16 -16.00
N VAL A 217 11.53 6.28 -15.28
CA VAL A 217 10.43 6.77 -14.45
C VAL A 217 9.76 7.94 -15.14
N ALA A 218 8.43 7.95 -15.20
CA ALA A 218 7.67 9.07 -15.71
C ALA A 218 7.90 10.33 -14.84
N LYS A 219 8.01 11.51 -15.45
CA LYS A 219 8.38 12.74 -14.73
C LYS A 219 7.41 13.10 -13.60
N ASP A 220 6.13 12.84 -13.79
CA ASP A 220 5.07 13.04 -12.79
C ASP A 220 5.13 12.04 -11.63
N GLN A 221 5.91 10.97 -11.76
CA GLN A 221 6.16 9.96 -10.73
C GLN A 221 7.46 10.21 -9.94
N VAL A 222 8.14 11.34 -10.16
CA VAL A 222 9.38 11.71 -9.48
C VAL A 222 9.11 12.75 -8.41
N ILE A 223 9.64 12.54 -7.21
CA ILE A 223 9.74 13.56 -6.17
C ILE A 223 11.20 13.90 -5.92
N LYS A 224 11.49 15.19 -5.78
CA LYS A 224 12.77 15.71 -5.32
C LYS A 224 12.64 16.13 -3.87
N LEU A 225 13.43 15.53 -3.00
CA LEU A 225 13.48 15.94 -1.60
C LEU A 225 14.25 17.26 -1.43
N ASP A 226 13.83 18.12 -0.51
CA ASP A 226 14.53 19.37 -0.17
C ASP A 226 15.96 19.09 0.34
N GLN A 227 16.10 18.05 1.15
CA GLN A 227 17.39 17.56 1.63
C GLN A 227 17.60 16.12 1.21
N PRO A 228 18.78 15.74 0.71
CA PRO A 228 19.07 14.35 0.36
C PRO A 228 18.86 13.43 1.55
N PHE A 229 18.16 12.32 1.32
CA PHE A 229 18.01 11.24 2.30
C PHE A 229 18.84 10.03 1.88
N ARG A 230 19.69 9.53 2.76
CA ARG A 230 20.61 8.42 2.46
C ARG A 230 21.51 8.67 1.22
N GLY A 231 21.87 9.94 0.98
CA GLY A 231 22.67 10.36 -0.17
C GLY A 231 21.92 10.40 -1.50
N LYS A 232 20.60 10.24 -1.49
CA LYS A 232 19.73 10.29 -2.67
C LYS A 232 18.74 11.45 -2.54
N GLN A 233 18.54 12.17 -3.63
CA GLN A 233 17.66 13.35 -3.65
C GLN A 233 16.33 13.09 -4.38
N TYR A 234 16.31 12.11 -5.28
CA TYR A 234 15.13 11.78 -6.08
C TYR A 234 14.58 10.42 -5.70
N TYR A 235 13.25 10.34 -5.62
CA TYR A 235 12.53 9.12 -5.28
C TYR A 235 11.31 8.95 -6.19
N HIS A 236 10.87 7.71 -6.36
CA HIS A 236 9.54 7.43 -6.87
C HIS A 236 8.54 7.83 -5.80
N LYS A 237 7.70 8.83 -6.14
CA LYS A 237 6.76 9.40 -5.17
C LYS A 237 5.73 8.38 -4.69
N TYR A 238 5.34 8.47 -3.44
CA TYR A 238 4.11 7.82 -2.99
C TYR A 238 2.91 8.58 -3.53
N SER A 239 1.84 7.89 -3.93
CA SER A 239 0.59 8.54 -4.32
C SER A 239 -0.22 9.00 -3.11
N ASP A 240 -1.21 9.85 -3.33
CA ASP A 240 -2.11 10.28 -2.26
C ASP A 240 -2.96 9.10 -1.74
N ALA A 241 -3.33 8.17 -2.64
CA ALA A 241 -4.05 6.95 -2.26
C ALA A 241 -3.19 6.02 -1.39
N GLN A 242 -1.88 5.91 -1.66
CA GLN A 242 -0.97 5.16 -0.79
C GLN A 242 -0.84 5.80 0.59
N ILE A 243 -0.68 7.12 0.65
CA ILE A 243 -0.57 7.85 1.93
C ILE A 243 -1.84 7.67 2.77
N GLU A 244 -3.02 7.81 2.17
CA GLU A 244 -4.29 7.59 2.88
C GLU A 244 -4.45 6.12 3.32
N ALA A 245 -4.09 5.15 2.46
CA ALA A 245 -4.12 3.74 2.83
C ALA A 245 -3.18 3.42 4.00
N VAL A 246 -1.97 3.99 4.01
CA VAL A 246 -1.02 3.84 5.13
C VAL A 246 -1.59 4.44 6.41
N LYS A 247 -2.19 5.62 6.36
CA LYS A 247 -2.84 6.27 7.51
C LYS A 247 -3.91 5.36 8.12
N LEU A 248 -4.86 4.91 7.30
CA LEU A 248 -5.97 4.05 7.76
C LEU A 248 -5.46 2.70 8.30
N LEU A 249 -4.37 2.15 7.72
CA LEU A 249 -3.72 0.96 8.26
C LEU A 249 -3.07 1.22 9.62
N LEU A 250 -2.39 2.35 9.81
CA LEU A 250 -1.77 2.69 11.09
C LEU A 250 -2.81 2.85 12.20
N GLU A 251 -3.95 3.49 11.91
CA GLU A 251 -5.09 3.60 12.83
C GLU A 251 -5.65 2.20 13.18
N TYR A 252 -5.88 1.36 12.18
CA TYR A 252 -6.37 -0.01 12.37
C TYR A 252 -5.41 -0.87 13.21
N ILE A 253 -4.13 -0.85 12.88
CA ILE A 253 -3.10 -1.63 13.57
C ILE A 253 -2.92 -1.14 15.02
N ALA A 254 -2.97 0.19 15.25
CA ALA A 254 -2.87 0.76 16.58
C ALA A 254 -3.94 0.20 17.51
N GLU A 255 -5.19 0.13 17.04
CA GLU A 255 -6.31 -0.42 17.80
C GLU A 255 -6.21 -1.95 17.93
N ARG A 256 -6.04 -2.67 16.81
CA ARG A 256 -6.00 -4.14 16.76
C ARG A 256 -4.92 -4.74 17.66
N ASP A 257 -3.71 -4.20 17.59
CA ASP A 257 -2.53 -4.73 18.30
C ASP A 257 -2.20 -3.94 19.57
N ASN A 258 -2.99 -2.92 19.92
CA ASN A 258 -2.76 -2.03 21.08
C ASN A 258 -1.36 -1.40 21.09
N ILE A 259 -0.96 -0.82 19.94
CA ILE A 259 0.34 -0.17 19.76
C ILE A 259 0.18 1.35 19.87
N ASP A 260 0.94 2.02 20.71
CA ASP A 260 1.03 3.48 20.69
C ASP A 260 1.92 3.95 19.55
N MET A 261 1.30 4.31 18.40
CA MET A 261 2.01 4.76 17.19
C MET A 261 2.68 6.13 17.35
N ARG A 262 2.39 6.87 18.43
CA ARG A 262 3.05 8.16 18.73
C ARG A 262 4.47 7.97 19.25
N LEU A 263 4.84 6.77 19.68
CA LEU A 263 6.20 6.43 20.08
C LEU A 263 7.08 6.20 18.83
N GLY A 264 8.36 6.48 18.97
CA GLY A 264 9.33 6.30 17.89
C GLY A 264 9.34 7.46 16.90
N LEU A 265 8.91 7.26 15.66
CA LEU A 265 9.03 8.25 14.57
C LEU A 265 8.40 9.60 14.92
N GLN A 266 7.17 9.63 15.45
CA GLN A 266 6.51 10.90 15.77
C GLN A 266 7.33 11.71 16.78
N GLN A 267 7.82 11.09 17.84
CA GLN A 267 8.64 11.76 18.87
C GLN A 267 9.94 12.30 18.27
N TRP A 268 10.59 11.51 17.41
CA TRP A 268 11.85 11.94 16.79
C TRP A 268 11.63 13.04 15.75
N ILE A 269 10.54 12.99 14.97
CA ILE A 269 10.20 14.08 14.03
C ILE A 269 10.03 15.39 14.81
N LYS A 270 9.27 15.38 15.90
CA LYS A 270 9.07 16.56 16.77
C LYS A 270 10.37 17.06 17.39
N LYS A 271 11.29 16.16 17.73
CA LYS A 271 12.55 16.50 18.42
C LYS A 271 13.67 16.95 17.49
N MET A 272 13.82 16.35 16.32
CA MET A 272 15.02 16.53 15.50
C MET A 272 14.77 16.72 14.01
N GLY A 273 13.49 16.79 13.60
CA GLY A 273 13.06 16.92 12.21
C GLY A 273 13.03 15.59 11.43
N PRO A 274 12.30 15.56 10.30
CA PRO A 274 12.03 14.32 9.55
C PRO A 274 13.30 13.59 9.07
N ALA A 275 14.23 14.31 8.42
CA ALA A 275 15.43 13.69 7.85
C ALA A 275 16.28 12.91 8.88
N LYS A 276 16.41 13.44 10.10
CA LYS A 276 17.11 12.75 11.19
C LYS A 276 16.26 11.67 11.84
N ALA A 277 14.97 11.89 11.98
CA ALA A 277 14.03 10.92 12.58
C ALA A 277 13.97 9.61 11.79
N PHE A 278 13.95 9.69 10.46
CA PHE A 278 14.01 8.52 9.58
C PHE A 278 15.42 7.93 9.44
N GLY A 279 16.44 8.53 10.05
CA GLY A 279 17.80 7.99 10.11
C GLY A 279 17.91 6.81 11.09
N PHE A 280 19.12 6.23 11.15
CA PHE A 280 19.42 5.16 12.09
C PHE A 280 19.35 5.66 13.54
N GLN A 281 18.64 4.90 14.39
CA GLN A 281 18.44 5.18 15.81
C GLN A 281 18.96 3.99 16.62
N GLU A 282 20.02 4.21 17.39
CA GLU A 282 20.69 3.13 18.13
C GLU A 282 19.75 2.46 19.15
N ASP A 283 18.94 3.24 19.84
CA ASP A 283 17.98 2.70 20.82
C ASP A 283 16.88 1.87 20.15
N ALA A 284 16.44 2.24 18.92
CA ALA A 284 15.55 1.42 18.14
C ALA A 284 16.21 0.10 17.72
N TYR A 285 17.48 0.17 17.24
CA TYR A 285 18.23 -1.03 16.85
C TYR A 285 18.30 -2.07 17.97
N TYR A 286 18.48 -1.64 19.20
CA TYR A 286 18.50 -2.52 20.38
C TYR A 286 17.10 -2.83 20.97
N GLY A 287 16.02 -2.36 20.33
CA GLY A 287 14.64 -2.64 20.77
C GLY A 287 14.19 -1.91 22.02
N LYS A 288 14.83 -0.78 22.36
CA LYS A 288 14.47 0.04 23.53
C LYS A 288 13.31 1.01 23.27
N VAL A 289 13.00 1.29 21.98
CA VAL A 289 11.91 2.17 21.57
C VAL A 289 10.88 1.35 20.83
N ARG A 290 9.64 1.40 21.30
CA ARG A 290 8.46 0.72 20.72
C ARG A 290 7.68 1.67 19.81
N GLY A 291 6.57 1.18 19.23
CA GLY A 291 5.65 1.99 18.43
C GLY A 291 5.98 1.98 16.95
N LEU A 292 5.83 3.13 16.28
CA LEU A 292 6.03 3.26 14.84
C LEU A 292 7.48 3.59 14.49
N LEU A 293 8.07 2.77 13.64
CA LEU A 293 9.47 2.87 13.20
C LEU A 293 9.55 2.73 11.67
N SER A 294 10.68 3.12 11.09
CA SER A 294 11.04 2.79 9.70
C SER A 294 12.15 1.73 9.67
N HIS A 295 12.28 1.03 8.56
CA HIS A 295 13.37 0.06 8.36
C HIS A 295 14.75 0.71 8.57
N THR A 296 14.92 1.94 8.12
CA THR A 296 16.16 2.72 8.28
C THR A 296 16.49 3.03 9.74
N ASN A 297 15.51 3.04 10.65
CA ASN A 297 15.78 3.26 12.07
C ASN A 297 16.60 2.14 12.71
N VAL A 298 16.48 0.92 12.17
CA VAL A 298 17.13 -0.28 12.70
C VAL A 298 18.19 -0.87 11.78
N ARG A 299 18.33 -0.34 10.56
CA ARG A 299 19.28 -0.84 9.54
C ARG A 299 20.02 0.31 8.87
N ARG A 300 21.35 0.30 8.95
CA ARG A 300 22.20 1.32 8.32
C ARG A 300 22.35 1.16 6.81
N ASP A 301 22.15 -0.06 6.30
CA ASP A 301 22.26 -0.45 4.90
C ASP A 301 20.96 -0.29 4.10
N LYS A 302 19.89 0.21 4.74
CA LYS A 302 18.57 0.37 4.13
C LYS A 302 18.28 1.83 3.79
N SER A 303 17.38 2.05 2.81
CA SER A 303 16.94 3.35 2.35
C SER A 303 15.41 3.56 2.45
N ASP A 304 14.70 2.57 2.94
CA ASP A 304 13.24 2.53 3.06
C ASP A 304 12.78 2.76 4.51
N VAL A 305 11.83 3.68 4.75
CA VAL A 305 11.17 4.60 3.80
C VAL A 305 11.85 5.96 3.83
N TYR A 306 11.70 6.76 2.77
CA TYR A 306 12.15 8.15 2.78
C TYR A 306 11.10 9.07 3.46
N PRO A 307 11.51 10.23 4.01
CA PRO A 307 10.61 11.17 4.70
C PRO A 307 9.78 12.01 3.72
N ASP A 308 8.77 11.41 3.06
CA ASP A 308 7.76 12.11 2.29
C ASP A 308 6.97 13.04 3.21
N GLU A 309 6.76 14.30 2.81
CA GLU A 309 6.11 15.32 3.64
C GLU A 309 4.71 14.93 4.09
N ARG A 310 3.91 14.31 3.20
CA ARG A 310 2.55 13.85 3.51
C ARG A 310 2.57 12.67 4.47
N LEU A 311 3.53 11.75 4.32
CA LEU A 311 3.74 10.65 5.28
C LEU A 311 4.16 11.18 6.65
N VAL A 312 5.02 12.20 6.68
CA VAL A 312 5.43 12.90 7.91
C VAL A 312 4.22 13.55 8.57
N GLU A 313 3.35 14.21 7.79
CA GLU A 313 2.12 14.82 8.30
C GLU A 313 1.17 13.77 8.91
N VAL A 314 0.97 12.65 8.23
CA VAL A 314 0.19 11.51 8.79
C VAL A 314 0.77 11.08 10.14
N ILE A 315 2.08 10.84 10.22
CA ILE A 315 2.73 10.40 11.46
C ILE A 315 2.60 11.43 12.59
N LEU A 316 2.65 12.72 12.28
CA LEU A 316 2.50 13.79 13.27
C LEU A 316 1.07 13.90 13.83
N ASN A 317 0.08 13.42 13.10
CA ASN A 317 -1.35 13.49 13.44
C ASN A 317 -1.92 12.19 14.04
N LEU A 318 -1.11 11.15 14.25
CA LEU A 318 -1.50 9.89 14.91
C LEU A 318 -1.86 10.04 16.39
#